data_392dafd7b14927cee77a46d5872d8795
#
_entry.id   392dafd7b14927cee77a46d5872d8795
#
_cell.length_a   1.000
_cell.length_b   1.000
_cell.length_c   1.000
_cell.angle_alpha   90.00
_cell.angle_beta   90.00
_cell.angle_gamma   90.00
#
_symmetry.space_group_name_H-M   'P 1'
#
loop_
_entity.id
_entity.type
_entity.pdbx_description
1 polymer ?
#
loop_
_entity_poly.entity_id
_entity_poly.type
_entity_poly.pdbx_seq_one_letter_code
_entity_poly.pdbx_strand_id
1 'polypeptide(L)'
;MSRPEYFVKFPNANLPMAPSFHSYYDDALGVMLKAGGKHFRALLLLGVVESVDKSLTQKAMRVALGLEMMHTYSLIHDDLPSMDNASLRRGTPTLHVTYDETTAILAGDALNTHAFYEISRAELPADT
;
A
#
# COMPACT_ATOMS: atom_id res chain seq x y z
N MET A 1 -3.78 -3.79 -20.50
CA MET A 1 -2.87 -4.69 -19.76
C MET A 1 -3.66 -5.30 -18.60
N SER A 2 -3.97 -6.60 -18.66
CA SER A 2 -4.65 -7.30 -17.59
C SER A 2 -3.70 -7.43 -16.40
N ARG A 3 -4.18 -7.12 -15.18
CA ARG A 3 -3.40 -7.32 -13.96
C ARG A 3 -3.02 -8.79 -13.84
N PRO A 4 -1.75 -9.12 -13.61
CA PRO A 4 -1.40 -10.49 -13.26
C PRO A 4 -2.17 -10.90 -11.99
N GLU A 5 -2.80 -12.06 -11.99
CA GLU A 5 -3.63 -12.54 -10.88
C GLU A 5 -2.85 -12.64 -9.56
N TYR A 6 -1.57 -12.99 -9.63
CA TYR A 6 -0.68 -13.05 -8.47
C TYR A 6 -0.49 -11.68 -7.80
N PHE A 7 -0.50 -10.57 -8.58
CA PHE A 7 -0.35 -9.23 -8.00
C PHE A 7 -1.61 -8.79 -7.23
N VAL A 8 -2.78 -9.27 -7.60
CA VAL A 8 -4.03 -8.99 -6.85
C VAL A 8 -4.08 -9.78 -5.54
N LYS A 9 -3.60 -11.02 -5.56
CA LYS A 9 -3.63 -11.91 -4.38
C LYS A 9 -2.55 -11.58 -3.36
N PHE A 10 -1.36 -11.20 -3.79
CA PHE A 10 -0.21 -10.96 -2.91
C PHE A 10 -0.45 -9.81 -1.91
N PRO A 11 -0.93 -8.61 -2.32
CA PRO A 11 -1.22 -7.55 -1.37
C PRO A 11 -2.24 -7.97 -0.31
N ASN A 12 -3.32 -8.65 -0.71
CA ASN A 12 -4.37 -9.09 0.20
C ASN A 12 -3.87 -10.09 1.26
N ALA A 13 -2.90 -10.93 0.91
CA ALA A 13 -2.30 -11.90 1.83
C ALA A 13 -1.23 -11.29 2.75
N ASN A 14 -0.70 -10.11 2.42
CA ASN A 14 0.41 -9.45 3.11
C ASN A 14 0.04 -8.05 3.62
N LEU A 15 -1.25 -7.79 3.87
CA LEU A 15 -1.69 -6.55 4.49
C LEU A 15 -1.11 -6.43 5.91
N PRO A 16 -0.78 -5.21 6.35
CA PRO A 16 -0.38 -5.00 7.72
C PRO A 16 -1.52 -5.44 8.65
N MET A 17 -1.23 -6.43 9.48
CA MET A 17 -2.14 -6.93 10.50
C MET A 17 -1.43 -6.80 11.84
N ALA A 18 -1.82 -5.78 12.59
CA ALA A 18 -1.43 -5.63 13.97
C ALA A 18 -2.72 -5.67 14.79
N PRO A 19 -2.98 -6.75 15.56
CA PRO A 19 -4.11 -6.74 16.47
C PRO A 19 -3.98 -5.52 17.38
N SER A 20 -4.81 -4.53 17.17
CA SER A 20 -4.84 -3.33 17.97
C SER A 20 -5.99 -3.41 18.98
N PHE A 21 -5.96 -2.58 20.00
CA PHE A 21 -7.06 -2.46 20.94
C PHE A 21 -8.21 -1.59 20.39
N HIS A 22 -8.14 -1.17 19.13
CA HIS A 22 -9.16 -0.35 18.49
C HIS A 22 -9.51 -0.91 17.11
N SER A 23 -10.75 -1.39 16.94
CA SER A 23 -11.21 -2.04 15.70
C SER A 23 -11.11 -1.15 14.46
N TYR A 24 -11.33 0.16 14.59
CA TYR A 24 -11.24 1.09 13.47
C TYR A 24 -9.86 1.14 12.86
N TYR A 25 -8.83 1.01 13.69
CA TYR A 25 -7.46 1.06 13.23
C TYR A 25 -7.08 -0.15 12.37
N ASP A 26 -7.51 -1.33 12.79
CA ASP A 26 -7.26 -2.57 12.04
C ASP A 26 -7.95 -2.52 10.66
N ASP A 27 -9.19 -2.02 10.62
CA ASP A 27 -9.93 -1.85 9.36
C ASP A 27 -9.29 -0.78 8.47
N ALA A 28 -8.92 0.36 9.03
CA ALA A 28 -8.35 1.48 8.29
C ALA A 28 -7.04 1.14 7.59
N LEU A 29 -6.18 0.30 8.19
CA LEU A 29 -4.93 -0.15 7.59
C LEU A 29 -5.12 -0.85 6.25
N GLY A 30 -6.21 -1.58 6.09
CA GLY A 30 -6.49 -2.35 4.87
C GLY A 30 -7.39 -1.65 3.86
N VAL A 31 -8.23 -0.70 4.29
CA VAL A 31 -9.29 -0.12 3.46
C VAL A 31 -8.76 0.49 2.18
N MET A 32 -7.78 1.38 2.26
CA MET A 32 -7.26 2.09 1.10
C MET A 32 -6.42 1.20 0.17
N LEU A 33 -5.73 0.20 0.70
CA LEU A 33 -5.02 -0.79 -0.10
C LEU A 33 -5.99 -1.70 -0.86
N LYS A 34 -7.11 -2.06 -0.23
CA LYS A 34 -8.18 -2.87 -0.83
C LYS A 34 -9.05 -2.10 -1.82
N ALA A 35 -9.22 -0.78 -1.61
CA ALA A 35 -10.07 0.07 -2.45
C ALA A 35 -9.68 0.08 -3.93
N GLY A 36 -8.57 -0.54 -4.26
CA GLY A 36 -8.12 -0.72 -5.63
C GLY A 36 -7.49 0.54 -6.21
N GLY A 37 -6.92 0.36 -7.35
CA GLY A 37 -6.24 1.38 -8.13
C GLY A 37 -5.66 0.71 -9.37
N LYS A 38 -5.01 1.47 -10.24
CA LYS A 38 -4.33 0.92 -11.42
C LYS A 38 -3.03 0.20 -11.04
N HIS A 39 -2.53 0.39 -9.81
CA HIS A 39 -1.26 -0.14 -9.30
C HIS A 39 -0.11 0.04 -10.29
N PHE A 40 -0.12 1.16 -11.01
CA PHE A 40 0.80 1.41 -12.13
C PHE A 40 2.27 1.34 -11.68
N ARG A 41 2.58 1.88 -10.50
CA ARG A 41 3.95 1.91 -9.96
C ARG A 41 4.48 0.49 -9.72
N ALA A 42 3.67 -0.32 -9.07
CA ALA A 42 4.01 -1.71 -8.79
C ALA A 42 4.15 -2.53 -10.08
N LEU A 43 3.22 -2.37 -11.02
CA LEU A 43 3.27 -3.07 -12.31
C LEU A 43 4.47 -2.65 -13.15
N LEU A 44 4.84 -1.36 -13.12
CA LEU A 44 6.03 -0.87 -13.81
C LEU A 44 7.30 -1.48 -13.21
N LEU A 45 7.42 -1.46 -11.87
CA LEU A 45 8.55 -2.08 -11.17
C LEU A 45 8.68 -3.57 -11.54
N LEU A 46 7.60 -4.31 -11.44
CA LEU A 46 7.63 -5.74 -11.76
C LEU A 46 7.92 -6.01 -13.24
N GLY A 47 7.41 -5.17 -14.15
CA GLY A 47 7.70 -5.27 -15.57
C GLY A 47 9.18 -5.04 -15.89
N VAL A 48 9.82 -4.09 -15.23
CA VAL A 48 11.27 -3.87 -15.33
C VAL A 48 12.04 -5.07 -14.81
N VAL A 49 11.69 -5.57 -13.61
CA VAL A 49 12.34 -6.76 -13.02
C VAL A 49 12.22 -7.96 -13.95
N GLU A 50 11.02 -8.24 -14.48
CA GLU A 50 10.80 -9.36 -15.39
C GLU A 50 11.61 -9.25 -16.70
N SER A 51 11.88 -8.03 -17.14
CA SER A 51 12.67 -7.79 -18.35
C SER A 51 14.17 -7.99 -18.14
N VAL A 52 14.66 -7.81 -16.92
CA VAL A 52 16.09 -7.93 -16.56
C VAL A 52 16.40 -9.32 -16.02
N ASP A 53 15.66 -9.76 -14.99
CA ASP A 53 15.81 -11.09 -14.40
C ASP A 53 14.47 -11.58 -13.84
N LYS A 54 13.79 -12.41 -14.58
CA LYS A 54 12.50 -12.97 -14.22
C LYS A 54 12.54 -13.80 -12.92
N SER A 55 13.69 -14.35 -12.54
CA SER A 55 13.83 -15.14 -11.31
C SER A 55 13.63 -14.31 -10.05
N LEU A 56 13.83 -13.00 -10.12
CA LEU A 56 13.67 -12.06 -9.00
C LEU A 56 12.21 -11.57 -8.81
N THR A 57 11.31 -11.85 -9.74
CA THR A 57 9.93 -11.32 -9.72
C THR A 57 9.22 -11.60 -8.40
N GLN A 58 9.35 -12.82 -7.86
CA GLN A 58 8.68 -13.21 -6.62
C GLN A 58 9.18 -12.41 -5.41
N LYS A 59 10.48 -12.14 -5.34
CA LYS A 59 11.09 -11.31 -4.28
C LYS A 59 10.72 -9.84 -4.47
N ALA A 60 10.74 -9.36 -5.69
CA ALA A 60 10.38 -7.98 -6.06
C ALA A 60 8.91 -7.64 -5.74
N MET A 61 8.03 -8.63 -5.57
CA MET A 61 6.65 -8.37 -5.16
C MET A 61 6.54 -7.69 -3.80
N ARG A 62 7.47 -7.96 -2.86
CA ARG A 62 7.51 -7.24 -1.58
C ARG A 62 7.89 -5.78 -1.76
N VAL A 63 8.83 -5.50 -2.65
CA VAL A 63 9.20 -4.12 -3.01
C VAL A 63 8.02 -3.40 -3.66
N ALA A 64 7.33 -4.07 -4.59
CA ALA A 64 6.15 -3.53 -5.26
C ALA A 64 5.01 -3.23 -4.26
N LEU A 65 4.80 -4.11 -3.28
CA LEU A 65 3.83 -3.89 -2.21
C LEU A 65 4.23 -2.70 -1.32
N GLY A 66 5.47 -2.61 -0.90
CA GLY A 66 5.98 -1.47 -0.14
C GLY A 66 5.80 -0.15 -0.90
N LEU A 67 6.06 -0.15 -2.20
CA LEU A 67 5.85 1.04 -3.04
C LEU A 67 4.36 1.45 -3.10
N GLU A 68 3.43 0.51 -3.18
CA GLU A 68 1.99 0.80 -3.13
C GLU A 68 1.55 1.28 -1.73
N MET A 69 2.14 0.75 -0.66
CA MET A 69 1.89 1.24 0.71
C MET A 69 2.37 2.69 0.86
N MET A 70 3.58 3.02 0.39
CA MET A 70 4.10 4.39 0.40
C MET A 70 3.20 5.35 -0.40
N HIS A 71 2.74 4.92 -1.56
CA HIS A 71 1.80 5.73 -2.34
C HIS A 71 0.46 5.89 -1.61
N THR A 72 -0.05 4.83 -1.00
CA THR A 72 -1.34 4.86 -0.28
C THR A 72 -1.29 5.78 0.92
N TYR A 73 -0.22 5.73 1.74
CA TYR A 73 -0.09 6.62 2.88
C TYR A 73 -0.06 8.09 2.45
N SER A 74 0.67 8.42 1.38
CA SER A 74 0.73 9.79 0.88
C SER A 74 -0.66 10.31 0.48
N LEU A 75 -1.48 9.47 -0.15
CA LEU A 75 -2.85 9.84 -0.50
C LEU A 75 -3.74 10.03 0.74
N ILE A 76 -3.59 9.19 1.77
CA ILE A 76 -4.34 9.34 3.02
C ILE A 76 -4.01 10.68 3.69
N HIS A 77 -2.74 11.04 3.73
CA HIS A 77 -2.31 12.30 4.35
C HIS A 77 -2.67 13.53 3.49
N ASP A 78 -2.57 13.43 2.17
CA ASP A 78 -3.01 14.50 1.26
C ASP A 78 -4.51 14.81 1.41
N ASP A 79 -5.33 13.80 1.69
CA ASP A 79 -6.78 13.96 1.86
C ASP A 79 -7.19 14.66 3.16
N LEU A 80 -6.30 14.76 4.15
CA LEU A 80 -6.61 15.35 5.47
C LEU A 80 -7.12 16.81 5.35
N PRO A 81 -7.95 17.27 6.30
CA PRO A 81 -8.45 18.65 6.32
C PRO A 81 -7.38 19.72 6.27
N SER A 82 -6.21 19.47 6.85
CA SER A 82 -5.05 20.38 6.84
C SER A 82 -4.29 20.41 5.51
N MET A 83 -4.61 19.50 4.59
CA MET A 83 -4.00 19.38 3.26
C MET A 83 -5.05 19.70 2.19
N ASP A 84 -5.48 18.74 1.40
CA ASP A 84 -6.45 18.93 0.33
C ASP A 84 -7.91 18.99 0.81
N ASN A 85 -8.17 18.56 2.05
CA ASN A 85 -9.51 18.46 2.64
C ASN A 85 -10.50 17.72 1.72
N ALA A 86 -10.07 16.58 1.21
CA ALA A 86 -10.87 15.79 0.29
C ALA A 86 -11.85 14.88 1.05
N SER A 87 -13.13 14.93 0.73
CA SER A 87 -14.14 14.03 1.30
C SER A 87 -14.26 12.69 0.57
N LEU A 88 -13.83 12.64 -0.69
CA LEU A 88 -13.89 11.45 -1.54
C LEU A 88 -12.57 11.25 -2.27
N ARG A 89 -12.16 9.99 -2.42
CA ARG A 89 -11.08 9.55 -3.29
C ARG A 89 -11.52 8.36 -4.12
N ARG A 90 -11.46 8.50 -5.44
CA ARG A 90 -11.91 7.47 -6.40
C ARG A 90 -13.35 7.01 -6.15
N GLY A 91 -14.22 7.93 -5.73
CA GLY A 91 -15.62 7.65 -5.42
C GLY A 91 -15.88 7.01 -4.05
N THR A 92 -14.84 6.79 -3.25
CA THR A 92 -14.92 6.23 -1.89
C THR A 92 -14.65 7.33 -0.87
N PRO A 93 -15.40 7.41 0.26
CA PRO A 93 -15.10 8.33 1.34
C PRO A 93 -13.67 8.16 1.84
N THR A 94 -12.99 9.29 2.13
CA THR A 94 -11.64 9.30 2.67
C THR A 94 -11.61 8.79 4.12
N LEU A 95 -10.45 8.36 4.62
CA LEU A 95 -10.35 7.74 5.93
C LEU A 95 -10.79 8.67 7.07
N HIS A 96 -10.45 9.97 7.00
CA HIS A 96 -10.83 10.92 8.04
C HIS A 96 -12.34 11.21 8.05
N VAL A 97 -13.04 11.00 6.93
CA VAL A 97 -14.50 11.10 6.84
C VAL A 97 -15.16 9.82 7.34
N THR A 98 -14.60 8.66 7.01
CA THR A 98 -15.15 7.36 7.41
C THR A 98 -14.93 7.06 8.90
N TYR A 99 -13.77 7.42 9.43
CA TYR A 99 -13.40 7.20 10.82
C TYR A 99 -13.22 8.53 11.55
N ASP A 100 -12.00 9.05 11.61
CA ASP A 100 -11.62 10.36 12.14
C ASP A 100 -10.21 10.74 11.66
N GLU A 101 -9.80 12.00 11.93
CA GLU A 101 -8.47 12.48 11.53
C GLU A 101 -7.32 11.71 12.21
N THR A 102 -7.47 11.39 13.48
CA THR A 102 -6.45 10.67 14.24
C THR A 102 -6.20 9.30 13.64
N THR A 103 -7.28 8.57 13.35
CA THR A 103 -7.21 7.26 12.69
C THR A 103 -6.54 7.37 11.31
N ALA A 104 -6.89 8.38 10.52
CA ALA A 104 -6.29 8.59 9.19
C ALA A 104 -4.79 8.90 9.28
N ILE A 105 -4.37 9.77 10.20
CA ILE A 105 -2.96 10.10 10.43
C ILE A 105 -2.17 8.84 10.82
N LEU A 106 -2.64 8.12 11.84
CA LEU A 106 -1.95 6.94 12.36
C LEU A 106 -1.93 5.78 11.34
N ALA A 107 -3.00 5.60 10.56
CA ALA A 107 -3.02 4.60 9.50
C ALA A 107 -2.00 4.93 8.39
N GLY A 108 -1.88 6.20 8.01
CA GLY A 108 -0.85 6.65 7.08
C GLY A 108 0.56 6.40 7.61
N ASP A 109 0.84 6.80 8.84
CA ASP A 109 2.14 6.58 9.49
C ASP A 109 2.51 5.09 9.56
N ALA A 110 1.54 4.24 9.91
CA ALA A 110 1.74 2.80 9.95
C ALA A 110 2.04 2.21 8.58
N LEU A 111 1.33 2.63 7.53
CA LEU A 111 1.59 2.19 6.15
C LEU A 111 2.97 2.63 5.68
N ASN A 112 3.38 3.86 5.97
CA ASN A 112 4.71 4.35 5.65
C ASN A 112 5.80 3.49 6.30
N THR A 113 5.69 3.24 7.60
CA THR A 113 6.65 2.40 8.33
C THR A 113 6.65 0.96 7.82
N HIS A 114 5.46 0.39 7.60
CA HIS A 114 5.32 -0.99 7.12
C HIS A 114 5.84 -1.18 5.69
N ALA A 115 5.81 -0.13 4.86
CA ALA A 115 6.40 -0.16 3.52
C ALA A 115 7.91 -0.50 3.57
N PHE A 116 8.65 0.16 4.44
CA PHE A 116 10.08 -0.13 4.63
C PHE A 116 10.32 -1.53 5.20
N TYR A 117 9.46 -1.98 6.11
CA TYR A 117 9.52 -3.33 6.63
C TYR A 117 9.33 -4.38 5.52
N GLU A 118 8.33 -4.23 4.65
CA GLU A 118 8.13 -5.14 3.52
C GLU A 118 9.30 -5.12 2.54
N ILE A 119 9.83 -3.95 2.21
CA ILE A 119 10.99 -3.82 1.32
C ILE A 119 12.21 -4.52 1.94
N SER A 120 12.47 -4.33 3.23
CA SER A 120 13.61 -4.97 3.91
C SER A 120 13.54 -6.51 3.92
N ARG A 121 12.34 -7.07 3.75
CA ARG A 121 12.11 -8.53 3.69
C ARG A 121 12.14 -9.11 2.28
N ALA A 122 12.47 -8.32 1.27
CA ALA A 122 12.47 -8.79 -0.11
C ALA A 122 13.57 -9.82 -0.42
N GLU A 123 14.62 -9.89 0.42
CA GLU A 123 15.73 -10.85 0.26
C GLU A 123 16.36 -10.79 -1.14
N LEU A 124 16.45 -9.59 -1.69
CA LEU A 124 17.10 -9.34 -2.96
C LEU A 124 18.64 -9.40 -2.79
N PRO A 125 19.38 -9.80 -3.83
CA PRO A 125 20.84 -9.70 -3.82
C PRO A 125 21.30 -8.26 -3.57
N ALA A 126 22.46 -8.09 -2.91
CA ALA A 126 22.96 -6.76 -2.52
C ALA A 126 23.33 -5.85 -3.72
N ASP A 127 23.48 -6.44 -4.88
CA ASP A 127 23.85 -5.79 -6.14
C ASP A 127 22.63 -5.54 -7.06
N THR A 128 21.42 -5.70 -6.51
CA THR A 128 20.16 -5.56 -7.27
C THR A 128 19.58 -4.09 -7.20
#